data_02ccb7991728875d6743641a65f096a3
#
_entry.id   02ccb7991728875d6743641a65f096a3
#
_cell.length_a   1.000
_cell.length_b   1.000
_cell.length_c   1.000
_cell.angle_alpha   90.00
_cell.angle_beta   90.00
_cell.angle_gamma   90.00
#
_symmetry.space_group_name_H-M   'P 1'
#
loop_
_entity.id
_entity.type
_entity.pdbx_description
1 polymer ?
#
loop_
_entity_poly.entity_id
_entity_poly.type
_entity_poly.pdbx_seq_one_letter_code
_entity_poly.pdbx_strand_id
1 'polypeptide(L)'
;MNFDWHVWLGTGASILLLALIVPYIKSIISSTTRPSAVSWFGWALLFAIATVAQASKGIDWSLAVPLISTLSTTIIAFTALRLGRAVWTRADGICIVLGILAITLWAITREPLTAIIFSMIADLSVTIPTIVKTYQDPTSEPSTLWVLYVIGVTSEVVATTDFTAYNLLFPVYTIIGSAVIAALTFRGRFWARG
;
A
#
# COMPACT_ATOMS: atom_id res chain seq x y z
N MET A 1 31.04 -0.11 17.66
CA MET A 1 29.79 -0.28 16.88
C MET A 1 29.96 0.45 15.56
N ASN A 2 30.13 -0.27 14.46
CA ASN A 2 30.18 0.39 13.16
C ASN A 2 28.81 0.97 12.85
N PHE A 3 28.77 2.24 12.50
CA PHE A 3 27.54 2.93 12.09
C PHE A 3 27.11 2.37 10.72
N ASP A 4 26.07 1.53 10.71
CA ASP A 4 25.48 1.01 9.48
C ASP A 4 24.31 1.91 9.05
N TRP A 5 24.58 2.84 8.14
CA TRP A 5 23.59 3.80 7.66
C TRP A 5 22.41 3.14 6.94
N HIS A 6 22.59 1.94 6.34
CA HIS A 6 21.49 1.19 5.71
C HIS A 6 20.42 0.79 6.74
N VAL A 7 20.86 0.29 7.90
CA VAL A 7 19.95 -0.08 9.00
C VAL A 7 19.19 1.15 9.50
N TRP A 8 19.87 2.28 9.70
CA TRP A 8 19.23 3.50 10.19
C TRP A 8 18.24 4.09 9.18
N LEU A 9 18.62 4.12 7.90
CA LEU A 9 17.75 4.62 6.83
C LEU A 9 16.52 3.72 6.68
N GLY A 10 16.66 2.40 6.61
CA GLY A 10 15.57 1.44 6.49
C GLY A 10 14.63 1.50 7.70
N THR A 11 15.18 1.56 8.93
CA THR A 11 14.37 1.71 10.14
C THR A 11 13.60 3.03 10.14
N GLY A 12 14.24 4.14 9.78
CA GLY A 12 13.60 5.44 9.68
C GLY A 12 12.47 5.46 8.63
N ALA A 13 12.70 4.84 7.48
CA ALA A 13 11.68 4.68 6.43
C ALA A 13 10.47 3.88 6.93
N SER A 14 10.71 2.74 7.58
CA SER A 14 9.64 1.91 8.16
C SER A 14 8.82 2.66 9.20
N ILE A 15 9.49 3.40 10.11
CA ILE A 15 8.81 4.24 11.11
C ILE A 15 7.98 5.33 10.43
N LEU A 16 8.52 5.99 9.39
CA LEU A 16 7.79 6.99 8.62
C LEU A 16 6.51 6.40 8.02
N LEU A 17 6.62 5.26 7.33
CA LEU A 17 5.48 4.60 6.69
C LEU A 17 4.39 4.22 7.70
N LEU A 18 4.77 3.70 8.86
CA LEU A 18 3.84 3.39 9.94
C LEU A 18 3.19 4.66 10.53
N ALA A 19 3.96 5.73 10.70
CA ALA A 19 3.46 6.99 11.24
C ALA A 19 2.40 7.66 10.33
N LEU A 20 2.43 7.39 9.01
CA LEU A 20 1.46 7.95 8.05
C LEU A 20 0.02 7.48 8.28
N ILE A 21 -0.19 6.39 9.00
CA ILE A 21 -1.51 5.87 9.33
C ILE A 21 -2.31 6.86 10.17
N VAL A 22 -1.65 7.49 11.14
CA VAL A 22 -2.31 8.43 12.07
C VAL A 22 -2.91 9.63 11.34
N PRO A 23 -2.17 10.39 10.51
CA PRO A 23 -2.75 11.49 9.75
C PRO A 23 -3.78 11.03 8.72
N TYR A 24 -3.65 9.82 8.16
CA TYR A 24 -4.64 9.27 7.25
C TYR A 24 -5.98 9.01 7.96
N ILE A 25 -5.97 8.36 9.12
CA ILE A 25 -7.19 8.16 9.93
C ILE A 25 -7.81 9.50 10.32
N LYS A 26 -7.00 10.48 10.74
CA LYS A 26 -7.48 11.83 11.05
C LYS A 26 -8.17 12.47 9.84
N SER A 27 -7.64 12.32 8.63
CA SER A 27 -8.24 12.87 7.41
C SER A 27 -9.57 12.19 7.05
N ILE A 28 -9.75 10.89 7.35
CA ILE A 28 -11.04 10.21 7.21
C ILE A 28 -12.05 10.78 8.21
N ILE A 29 -11.66 10.92 9.47
CA ILE A 29 -12.53 11.45 10.53
C ILE A 29 -12.96 12.90 10.21
N SER A 30 -12.05 13.73 9.73
CA SER A 30 -12.34 15.11 9.32
C SER A 30 -13.05 15.25 7.97
N SER A 31 -13.40 14.12 7.33
CA SER A 31 -14.13 14.09 6.04
C SER A 31 -13.36 14.66 4.85
N THR A 32 -12.05 14.82 4.97
CA THR A 32 -11.18 15.31 3.89
C THR A 32 -10.66 14.18 2.99
N THR A 33 -10.81 12.93 3.41
CA THR A 33 -10.40 11.75 2.64
C THR A 33 -11.56 10.76 2.52
N ARG A 34 -11.69 10.15 1.34
CA ARG A 34 -12.69 9.13 1.03
C ARG A 34 -11.99 7.88 0.50
N PRO A 35 -11.58 6.93 1.36
CA PRO A 35 -10.85 5.74 0.96
C PRO A 35 -11.66 4.84 0.01
N SER A 36 -10.98 4.18 -0.94
CA SER A 36 -11.61 3.08 -1.69
C SER A 36 -11.78 1.88 -0.75
N ALA A 37 -13.01 1.38 -0.63
CA ALA A 37 -13.30 0.20 0.18
C ALA A 37 -12.49 -1.01 -0.28
N VAL A 38 -12.49 -1.29 -1.59
CA VAL A 38 -11.80 -2.45 -2.17
C VAL A 38 -10.30 -2.37 -1.95
N SER A 39 -9.69 -1.19 -2.13
CA SER A 39 -8.26 -1.02 -1.90
C SER A 39 -7.88 -1.33 -0.45
N TRP A 40 -8.54 -0.73 0.52
CA TRP A 40 -8.15 -0.88 1.92
C TRP A 40 -8.45 -2.25 2.51
N PHE A 41 -9.58 -2.87 2.16
CA PHE A 41 -9.87 -4.27 2.52
C PHE A 41 -8.94 -5.24 1.79
N GLY A 42 -8.64 -4.97 0.52
CA GLY A 42 -7.72 -5.78 -0.27
C GLY A 42 -6.30 -5.76 0.30
N TRP A 43 -5.77 -4.57 0.62
CA TRP A 43 -4.46 -4.47 1.27
C TRP A 43 -4.45 -5.13 2.66
N ALA A 44 -5.53 -5.00 3.43
CA ALA A 44 -5.64 -5.70 4.71
C ALA A 44 -5.56 -7.22 4.53
N LEU A 45 -6.22 -7.77 3.51
CA LEU A 45 -6.15 -9.19 3.18
C LEU A 45 -4.75 -9.62 2.73
N LEU A 46 -4.11 -8.85 1.83
CA LEU A 46 -2.77 -9.16 1.33
C LEU A 46 -1.73 -9.15 2.47
N PHE A 47 -1.76 -8.14 3.35
CA PHE A 47 -0.88 -8.10 4.52
C PHE A 47 -1.20 -9.19 5.54
N ALA A 48 -2.47 -9.58 5.72
CA ALA A 48 -2.84 -10.71 6.57
C ALA A 48 -2.25 -12.02 6.04
N ILE A 49 -2.33 -12.27 4.73
CA ILE A 49 -1.72 -13.44 4.09
C ILE A 49 -0.20 -13.41 4.29
N ALA A 50 0.45 -12.27 4.07
CA ALA A 50 1.89 -12.10 4.29
C ALA A 50 2.27 -12.37 5.76
N THR A 51 1.48 -11.86 6.72
CA THR A 51 1.68 -12.08 8.16
C THR A 51 1.62 -13.57 8.51
N VAL A 52 0.59 -14.26 8.02
CA VAL A 52 0.43 -15.70 8.28
C VAL A 52 1.55 -16.51 7.62
N ALA A 53 1.90 -16.18 6.38
CA ALA A 53 2.97 -16.86 5.65
C ALA A 53 4.33 -16.67 6.36
N GLN A 54 4.61 -15.49 6.88
CA GLN A 54 5.85 -15.23 7.62
C GLN A 54 5.83 -15.91 9.00
N ALA A 55 4.74 -15.85 9.73
CA ALA A 55 4.59 -16.52 11.02
C ALA A 55 4.79 -18.04 10.92
N SER A 56 4.44 -18.65 9.80
CA SER A 56 4.65 -20.09 9.57
C SER A 56 6.13 -20.49 9.47
N LYS A 57 7.04 -19.55 9.21
CA LYS A 57 8.50 -19.76 9.18
C LYS A 57 9.17 -19.56 10.52
N GLY A 58 8.46 -19.01 11.49
CA GLY A 58 8.93 -18.66 12.82
C GLY A 58 8.48 -17.28 13.24
N ILE A 59 8.46 -17.04 14.54
CA ILE A 59 8.07 -15.74 15.12
C ILE A 59 9.35 -15.00 15.50
N ASP A 60 9.68 -13.95 14.75
CA ASP A 60 10.77 -13.04 15.03
C ASP A 60 10.35 -11.57 14.77
N TRP A 61 11.27 -10.64 14.94
CA TRP A 61 11.00 -9.21 14.77
C TRP A 61 10.59 -8.81 13.36
N SER A 62 10.90 -9.60 12.33
CA SER A 62 10.50 -9.33 10.95
C SER A 62 8.98 -9.42 10.74
N LEU A 63 8.28 -10.15 11.63
CA LEU A 63 6.82 -10.25 11.62
C LEU A 63 6.12 -8.94 12.00
N ALA A 64 6.82 -8.02 12.68
CA ALA A 64 6.22 -6.79 13.18
C ALA A 64 5.65 -5.91 12.05
N VAL A 65 6.38 -5.74 10.93
CA VAL A 65 5.96 -4.88 9.82
C VAL A 65 4.67 -5.39 9.16
N PRO A 66 4.58 -6.65 8.67
CA PRO A 66 3.35 -7.13 8.05
C PRO A 66 2.17 -7.20 9.04
N LEU A 67 2.43 -7.51 10.31
CA LEU A 67 1.38 -7.52 11.34
C LEU A 67 0.81 -6.11 11.57
N ILE A 68 1.67 -5.12 11.76
CA ILE A 68 1.26 -3.71 11.95
C ILE A 68 0.55 -3.21 10.69
N SER A 69 1.04 -3.55 9.50
CA SER A 69 0.39 -3.19 8.22
C SER A 69 -1.01 -3.81 8.11
N THR A 70 -1.18 -5.08 8.50
CA THR A 70 -2.48 -5.74 8.57
C THR A 70 -3.45 -4.98 9.49
N LEU A 71 -3.01 -4.71 10.73
CA LEU A 71 -3.83 -4.01 11.71
C LEU A 71 -4.19 -2.60 11.22
N SER A 72 -3.24 -1.89 10.66
CA SER A 72 -3.39 -0.51 10.20
C SER A 72 -4.36 -0.38 9.04
N THR A 73 -4.19 -1.19 8.00
CA THR A 73 -5.09 -1.19 6.83
C THR A 73 -6.49 -1.66 7.22
N THR A 74 -6.60 -2.62 8.14
CA THR A 74 -7.88 -3.07 8.70
C THR A 74 -8.58 -1.93 9.45
N ILE A 75 -7.87 -1.21 10.33
CA ILE A 75 -8.42 -0.07 11.07
C ILE A 75 -8.90 1.03 10.10
N ILE A 76 -8.12 1.34 9.07
CA ILE A 76 -8.51 2.33 8.05
C ILE A 76 -9.78 1.88 7.33
N ALA A 77 -9.83 0.63 6.85
CA ALA A 77 -10.97 0.08 6.13
C ALA A 77 -12.26 0.16 6.97
N PHE A 78 -12.21 -0.31 8.21
CA PHE A 78 -13.36 -0.27 9.11
C PHE A 78 -13.74 1.13 9.53
N THR A 79 -12.78 2.03 9.76
CA THR A 79 -13.06 3.44 10.08
C THR A 79 -13.80 4.11 8.91
N ALA A 80 -13.30 3.92 7.69
CA ALA A 80 -13.95 4.47 6.49
C ALA A 80 -15.36 3.93 6.30
N LEU A 81 -15.56 2.63 6.51
CA LEU A 81 -16.86 1.98 6.39
C LEU A 81 -17.85 2.51 7.44
N ARG A 82 -17.46 2.53 8.72
CA ARG A 82 -18.32 2.98 9.82
C ARG A 82 -18.74 4.44 9.71
N LEU A 83 -17.86 5.29 9.18
CA LEU A 83 -18.15 6.72 9.00
C LEU A 83 -18.88 7.02 7.68
N GLY A 84 -19.22 6.00 6.88
CA GLY A 84 -19.84 6.18 5.56
C GLY A 84 -18.93 6.93 4.57
N ARG A 85 -17.61 6.83 4.74
CA ARG A 85 -16.60 7.50 3.89
C ARG A 85 -15.99 6.59 2.85
N ALA A 86 -16.24 5.28 2.95
CA ALA A 86 -15.76 4.31 1.98
C ALA A 86 -16.44 4.52 0.61
N VAL A 87 -15.64 4.60 -0.44
CA VAL A 87 -16.10 4.78 -1.82
C VAL A 87 -16.01 3.47 -2.58
N TRP A 88 -17.03 3.21 -3.42
CA TRP A 88 -17.07 2.08 -4.33
C TRP A 88 -17.09 2.60 -5.76
N THR A 89 -16.34 1.96 -6.65
CA THR A 89 -16.26 2.28 -8.07
C THR A 89 -16.80 1.15 -8.94
N ARG A 90 -17.15 1.42 -10.18
CA ARG A 90 -17.61 0.37 -11.13
C ARG A 90 -16.52 -0.65 -11.44
N ALA A 91 -15.25 -0.27 -11.30
CA ALA A 91 -14.11 -1.15 -11.54
C ALA A 91 -13.88 -2.16 -10.38
N ASP A 92 -14.47 -1.93 -9.22
CA ASP A 92 -14.19 -2.71 -8.01
C ASP A 92 -14.48 -4.21 -8.18
N GLY A 93 -15.58 -4.55 -8.85
CA GLY A 93 -15.93 -5.95 -9.11
C GLY A 93 -14.87 -6.69 -9.94
N ILE A 94 -14.37 -6.04 -10.99
CA ILE A 94 -13.29 -6.60 -11.84
C ILE A 94 -12.01 -6.75 -11.01
N CYS A 95 -11.66 -5.74 -10.21
CA CYS A 95 -10.47 -5.76 -9.37
C CYS A 95 -10.52 -6.87 -8.31
N ILE A 96 -11.69 -7.12 -7.71
CA ILE A 96 -11.89 -8.22 -6.76
C ILE A 96 -11.64 -9.57 -7.45
N VAL A 97 -12.23 -9.79 -8.64
CA VAL A 97 -12.05 -11.05 -9.39
C VAL A 97 -10.58 -11.26 -9.76
N LEU A 98 -9.90 -10.23 -10.27
CA LEU A 98 -8.48 -10.31 -10.63
C LEU A 98 -7.60 -10.57 -9.39
N GLY A 99 -7.89 -9.94 -8.26
CA GLY A 99 -7.18 -10.16 -7.00
C GLY A 99 -7.32 -11.61 -6.51
N ILE A 100 -8.53 -12.15 -6.50
CA ILE A 100 -8.79 -13.55 -6.12
C ILE A 100 -8.05 -14.50 -7.06
N LEU A 101 -8.10 -14.26 -8.37
CA LEU A 101 -7.44 -15.08 -9.37
C LEU A 101 -5.91 -15.06 -9.15
N ALA A 102 -5.31 -13.89 -8.94
CA ALA A 102 -3.88 -13.75 -8.70
C ALA A 102 -3.42 -14.49 -7.44
N ILE A 103 -4.16 -14.38 -6.33
CA ILE A 103 -3.88 -15.11 -5.09
C ILE A 103 -4.00 -16.61 -5.31
N THR A 104 -5.01 -17.08 -6.05
CA THR A 104 -5.21 -18.50 -6.35
C THR A 104 -4.06 -19.04 -7.17
N LEU A 105 -3.64 -18.33 -8.22
CA LEU A 105 -2.51 -18.74 -9.07
C LEU A 105 -1.19 -18.75 -8.29
N TRP A 106 -0.97 -17.75 -7.42
CA TRP A 106 0.18 -17.75 -6.52
C TRP A 106 0.21 -19.00 -5.62
N ALA A 107 -0.90 -19.36 -5.02
CA ALA A 107 -1.00 -20.52 -4.13
C ALA A 107 -0.70 -21.86 -4.84
N ILE A 108 -0.95 -21.94 -6.15
CA ILE A 108 -0.74 -23.14 -6.96
C ILE A 108 0.72 -23.26 -7.43
N THR A 109 1.30 -22.17 -7.93
CA THR A 109 2.61 -22.20 -8.63
C THR A 109 3.79 -22.38 -7.70
N ARG A 110 3.76 -21.81 -6.50
CA ARG A 110 4.81 -21.89 -5.45
C ARG A 110 6.23 -21.49 -5.89
N GLU A 111 6.38 -20.95 -7.10
CA GLU A 111 7.65 -20.47 -7.63
C GLU A 111 7.92 -19.03 -7.12
N PRO A 112 9.12 -18.70 -6.55
CA PRO A 112 9.38 -17.42 -5.90
C PRO A 112 9.16 -16.20 -6.81
N LEU A 113 9.67 -16.21 -8.05
CA LEU A 113 9.50 -15.09 -8.97
C LEU A 113 8.04 -14.96 -9.42
N THR A 114 7.40 -16.07 -9.71
CA THR A 114 5.97 -16.11 -10.06
C THR A 114 5.11 -15.62 -8.89
N ALA A 115 5.49 -15.95 -7.65
CA ALA A 115 4.84 -15.44 -6.45
C ALA A 115 4.91 -13.90 -6.35
N ILE A 116 6.06 -13.29 -6.65
CA ILE A 116 6.22 -11.84 -6.67
C ILE A 116 5.32 -11.22 -7.74
N ILE A 117 5.31 -11.76 -8.95
CA ILE A 117 4.49 -11.25 -10.06
C ILE A 117 2.99 -11.32 -9.72
N PHE A 118 2.52 -12.45 -9.18
CA PHE A 118 1.11 -12.57 -8.78
C PHE A 118 0.77 -11.68 -7.59
N SER A 119 1.69 -11.47 -6.66
CA SER A 119 1.49 -10.49 -5.58
C SER A 119 1.37 -9.07 -6.13
N MET A 120 2.16 -8.70 -7.13
CA MET A 120 2.05 -7.40 -7.82
C MET A 120 0.71 -7.26 -8.56
N ILE A 121 0.23 -8.32 -9.22
CA ILE A 121 -1.07 -8.31 -9.89
C ILE A 121 -2.21 -8.19 -8.86
N ALA A 122 -2.13 -8.92 -7.76
CA ALA A 122 -3.10 -8.81 -6.66
C ALA A 122 -3.10 -7.41 -6.05
N ASP A 123 -1.93 -6.86 -5.75
CA ASP A 123 -1.79 -5.49 -5.24
C ASP A 123 -2.28 -4.44 -6.25
N LEU A 124 -1.95 -4.59 -7.53
CA LEU A 124 -2.44 -3.70 -8.58
C LEU A 124 -3.97 -3.72 -8.64
N SER A 125 -4.59 -4.91 -8.52
CA SER A 125 -6.04 -5.04 -8.55
C SER A 125 -6.73 -4.28 -7.42
N VAL A 126 -6.11 -4.16 -6.26
CA VAL A 126 -6.62 -3.36 -5.14
C VAL A 126 -6.14 -1.89 -5.17
N THR A 127 -5.07 -1.58 -5.90
CA THR A 127 -4.56 -0.21 -6.08
C THR A 127 -5.37 0.56 -7.15
N ILE A 128 -5.79 -0.10 -8.23
CA ILE A 128 -6.58 0.51 -9.32
C ILE A 128 -7.83 1.26 -8.81
N PRO A 129 -8.65 0.75 -7.90
CA PRO A 129 -9.80 1.50 -7.38
C PRO A 129 -9.41 2.85 -6.76
N THR A 130 -8.29 2.91 -6.04
CA THR A 130 -7.78 4.18 -5.51
C THR A 130 -7.30 5.11 -6.63
N ILE A 131 -6.61 4.60 -7.66
CA ILE A 131 -6.19 5.39 -8.83
C ILE A 131 -7.43 5.96 -9.55
N VAL A 132 -8.42 5.13 -9.86
CA VAL A 132 -9.65 5.53 -10.56
C VAL A 132 -10.41 6.59 -9.76
N LYS A 133 -10.59 6.36 -8.47
CA LYS A 133 -11.24 7.29 -7.57
C LYS A 133 -10.51 8.64 -7.53
N THR A 134 -9.17 8.63 -7.36
CA THR A 134 -8.37 9.85 -7.31
C THR A 134 -8.32 10.57 -8.67
N TYR A 135 -8.42 9.83 -9.77
CA TYR A 135 -8.58 10.42 -11.10
C TYR A 135 -9.91 11.16 -11.22
N GLN A 136 -11.01 10.61 -10.69
CA GLN A 136 -12.36 11.21 -10.72
C GLN A 136 -12.47 12.37 -9.73
N ASP A 137 -11.93 12.21 -8.52
CA ASP A 137 -11.92 13.22 -7.48
C ASP A 137 -10.51 13.35 -6.87
N PRO A 138 -9.66 14.26 -7.39
CA PRO A 138 -8.30 14.49 -6.88
C PRO A 138 -8.24 14.91 -5.40
N THR A 139 -9.35 15.38 -4.83
CA THR A 139 -9.42 15.78 -3.41
C THR A 139 -9.74 14.62 -2.48
N SER A 140 -10.11 13.47 -3.03
CA SER A 140 -10.49 12.28 -2.27
C SER A 140 -9.34 11.61 -1.51
N GLU A 141 -8.07 11.95 -1.85
CA GLU A 141 -6.86 11.43 -1.21
C GLU A 141 -5.91 12.57 -0.79
N PRO A 142 -5.23 12.44 0.36
CA PRO A 142 -4.28 13.46 0.82
C PRO A 142 -2.95 13.35 0.07
N SER A 143 -2.60 14.36 -0.72
CA SER A 143 -1.34 14.40 -1.49
C SER A 143 -0.09 14.20 -0.64
N THR A 144 -0.05 14.81 0.55
CA THR A 144 1.09 14.72 1.46
C THR A 144 1.38 13.27 1.86
N LEU A 145 0.34 12.47 2.10
CA LEU A 145 0.50 11.06 2.46
C LEU A 145 1.18 10.28 1.34
N TRP A 146 0.67 10.40 0.11
CA TRP A 146 1.20 9.65 -1.02
C TRP A 146 2.63 10.06 -1.40
N VAL A 147 2.97 11.36 -1.26
CA VAL A 147 4.35 11.85 -1.44
C VAL A 147 5.28 11.25 -0.37
N LEU A 148 4.88 11.30 0.89
CA LEU A 148 5.70 10.74 1.98
C LEU A 148 5.81 9.22 1.87
N TYR A 149 4.77 8.54 1.37
CA TYR A 149 4.82 7.10 1.11
C TYR A 149 5.85 6.77 0.02
N VAL A 150 5.87 7.53 -1.10
CA VAL A 150 6.90 7.39 -2.15
C VAL A 150 8.30 7.61 -1.57
N ILE A 151 8.49 8.64 -0.74
CA ILE A 151 9.78 8.91 -0.09
C ILE A 151 10.18 7.73 0.82
N GLY A 152 9.25 7.23 1.63
CA GLY A 152 9.51 6.09 2.53
C GLY A 152 9.95 4.84 1.78
N VAL A 153 9.18 4.40 0.77
CA VAL A 153 9.51 3.21 -0.01
C VAL A 153 10.80 3.41 -0.83
N THR A 154 11.04 4.61 -1.36
CA THR A 154 12.32 4.92 -2.03
C THR A 154 13.50 4.82 -1.06
N SER A 155 13.32 5.28 0.18
CA SER A 155 14.35 5.15 1.22
C SER A 155 14.62 3.69 1.59
N GLU A 156 13.60 2.82 1.62
CA GLU A 156 13.78 1.37 1.81
C GLU A 156 14.57 0.74 0.67
N VAL A 157 14.28 1.12 -0.59
CA VAL A 157 15.06 0.65 -1.76
C VAL A 157 16.52 1.11 -1.67
N VAL A 158 16.77 2.36 -1.29
CA VAL A 158 18.13 2.88 -1.12
C VAL A 158 18.86 2.18 0.04
N ALA A 159 18.15 1.81 1.10
CA ALA A 159 18.70 1.06 2.22
C ALA A 159 18.99 -0.41 1.92
N THR A 160 18.49 -0.94 0.80
CA THR A 160 18.70 -2.33 0.40
C THR A 160 20.19 -2.56 0.05
N THR A 161 20.77 -3.65 0.56
CA THR A 161 22.15 -4.05 0.28
C THR A 161 22.28 -5.10 -0.81
N ASP A 162 21.16 -5.75 -1.19
CA ASP A 162 21.08 -6.80 -2.21
C ASP A 162 20.11 -6.37 -3.32
N PHE A 163 20.67 -5.87 -4.43
CA PHE A 163 19.92 -5.32 -5.59
C PHE A 163 19.54 -6.42 -6.59
N THR A 164 18.89 -7.46 -6.11
CA THR A 164 18.32 -8.51 -6.95
C THR A 164 16.91 -8.16 -7.43
N ALA A 165 16.45 -8.82 -8.52
CA ALA A 165 15.07 -8.67 -8.98
C ALA A 165 14.06 -9.05 -7.89
N TYR A 166 14.37 -10.03 -7.05
CA TYR A 166 13.50 -10.45 -5.95
C TYR A 166 13.27 -9.34 -4.93
N ASN A 167 14.30 -8.51 -4.65
CA ASN A 167 14.22 -7.45 -3.65
C ASN A 167 13.71 -6.13 -4.23
N LEU A 168 13.82 -5.91 -5.55
CA LEU A 168 13.51 -4.62 -6.17
C LEU A 168 12.16 -4.57 -6.90
N LEU A 169 11.69 -5.68 -7.47
CA LEU A 169 10.49 -5.67 -8.32
C LEU A 169 9.27 -5.10 -7.59
N PHE A 170 8.96 -5.61 -6.41
CA PHE A 170 7.78 -5.16 -5.67
C PHE A 170 7.90 -3.72 -5.15
N PRO A 171 9.01 -3.29 -4.49
CA PRO A 171 9.17 -1.90 -4.06
C PRO A 171 9.16 -0.89 -5.21
N VAL A 172 9.86 -1.17 -6.33
CA VAL A 172 9.87 -0.27 -7.49
C VAL A 172 8.47 -0.13 -8.09
N TYR A 173 7.75 -1.24 -8.23
CA TYR A 173 6.35 -1.24 -8.64
C TYR A 173 5.49 -0.36 -7.69
N THR A 174 5.66 -0.53 -6.39
CA THR A 174 4.92 0.23 -5.37
C THR A 174 5.22 1.73 -5.43
N ILE A 175 6.49 2.12 -5.68
CA ILE A 175 6.88 3.52 -5.90
C ILE A 175 6.11 4.08 -7.10
N ILE A 176 6.07 3.36 -8.22
CA ILE A 176 5.37 3.82 -9.44
C ILE A 176 3.88 4.01 -9.17
N GLY A 177 3.20 3.01 -8.59
CA GLY A 177 1.78 3.08 -8.28
C GLY A 177 1.43 4.25 -7.34
N SER A 178 2.21 4.42 -6.28
CA SER A 178 2.03 5.50 -5.31
C SER A 178 2.35 6.88 -5.90
N ALA A 179 3.36 6.99 -6.77
CA ALA A 179 3.67 8.22 -7.49
C ALA A 179 2.56 8.63 -8.45
N VAL A 180 1.91 7.67 -9.12
CA VAL A 180 0.71 7.93 -9.94
C VAL A 180 -0.40 8.52 -9.09
N ILE A 181 -0.71 7.92 -7.93
CA ILE A 181 -1.76 8.46 -7.04
C ILE A 181 -1.36 9.86 -6.54
N ALA A 182 -0.11 10.06 -6.12
CA ALA A 182 0.40 11.37 -5.71
C ALA A 182 0.21 12.42 -6.82
N ALA A 183 0.63 12.12 -8.04
CA ALA A 183 0.48 13.00 -9.20
C ALA A 183 -0.99 13.36 -9.47
N LEU A 184 -1.89 12.38 -9.38
CA LEU A 184 -3.32 12.60 -9.56
C LEU A 184 -3.90 13.54 -8.50
N THR A 185 -3.44 13.47 -7.25
CA THR A 185 -3.90 14.39 -6.19
C THR A 185 -3.51 15.83 -6.45
N PHE A 186 -2.38 16.09 -7.14
CA PHE A 186 -1.96 17.45 -7.50
C PHE A 186 -2.75 18.04 -8.65
N ARG A 187 -3.34 17.22 -9.53
CA ARG A 187 -4.12 17.70 -10.68
C ARG A 187 -5.24 18.67 -10.28
N GLY A 188 -5.92 18.41 -9.18
CA GLY A 188 -6.99 19.28 -8.67
C GLY A 188 -6.51 20.68 -8.22
N ARG A 189 -5.24 20.80 -7.80
CA ARG A 189 -4.66 22.09 -7.38
C ARG A 189 -4.36 23.03 -8.55
N PHE A 190 -4.08 22.48 -9.73
CA PHE A 190 -3.85 23.29 -10.94
C PHE A 190 -5.15 23.77 -11.56
N TRP A 191 -6.24 22.99 -11.48
CA TRP A 191 -7.55 23.38 -12.01
C TRP A 191 -8.31 24.38 -11.14
N ALA A 192 -8.06 24.41 -9.83
CA ALA A 192 -8.68 25.38 -8.92
C ALA A 192 -8.05 26.78 -8.98
N ARG A 193 -6.97 26.98 -9.75
CA ARG A 193 -6.25 28.26 -9.90
C ARG A 193 -6.40 28.92 -11.28
N GLY A 194 -7.10 28.31 -12.22
CA GLY A 194 -7.49 28.86 -13.51
C GLY A 194 -8.98 29.06 -13.58
#